data_c53df71ddbf1078ba8aace51e747ce7d
#
_entry.id   c53df71ddbf1078ba8aace51e747ce7d
#
_cell.length_a   1.000
_cell.length_b   1.000
_cell.length_c   1.000
_cell.angle_alpha   90.00
_cell.angle_beta   90.00
_cell.angle_gamma   90.00
#
_symmetry.space_group_name_H-M   'P 1'
#
loop_
_entity.id
_entity.type
_entity.pdbx_description
1 polymer ?
#
loop_
_entity_poly.entity_id
_entity_poly.type
_entity_poly.pdbx_seq_one_letter_code
_entity_poly.pdbx_strand_id
1 'polypeptide(L)'
;MKSDIEKVICDAVREFEKHVDISTRWKKPLVAYADASDPMFKILKQVADPDHYEPFDINPDAKSVITYFLPFEDWVVESNTGGTECSREWALAYIETNNLISAINDRLILFLNDSGWRTEKLPKEQNMNHDTLKSVWSNRHVSYIAGLGTFGINNMLITENGCCGRLGNVVTSLPLEPTKRPDHEYCLKKLDGSCGICVDNCMVGALDNGFDRFGCNEVLTVNGARFRGLGEAKCCGKCLTGLPCSIIKPVALSV
;
A
#
# COMPACT_ATOMS: atom_id res chain seq x y z
N MET A 1 -5.78 -0.35 23.52
CA MET A 1 -6.10 0.42 22.30
C MET A 1 -5.37 -0.07 21.04
N LYS A 2 -4.02 -0.17 20.95
CA LYS A 2 -3.35 -0.72 19.76
C LYS A 2 -3.81 -2.14 19.43
N SER A 3 -3.85 -3.03 20.43
CA SER A 3 -4.37 -4.41 20.28
C SER A 3 -5.82 -4.46 19.79
N ASP A 4 -6.66 -3.51 20.21
CA ASP A 4 -8.06 -3.46 19.78
C ASP A 4 -8.18 -3.01 18.32
N ILE A 5 -7.35 -2.02 17.91
CA ILE A 5 -7.24 -1.57 16.52
C ILE A 5 -6.81 -2.73 15.61
N GLU A 6 -5.74 -3.44 15.99
CA GLU A 6 -5.28 -4.61 15.24
C GLU A 6 -6.35 -5.71 15.16
N LYS A 7 -7.08 -5.91 16.27
CA LYS A 7 -8.20 -6.86 16.30
C LYS A 7 -9.32 -6.44 15.34
N VAL A 8 -9.71 -5.16 15.32
CA VAL A 8 -10.73 -4.65 14.39
C VAL A 8 -10.32 -4.90 12.93
N ILE A 9 -9.05 -4.65 12.59
CA ILE A 9 -8.52 -4.89 11.24
C ILE A 9 -8.56 -6.39 10.91
N CYS A 10 -8.04 -7.25 11.79
CA CYS A 10 -8.03 -8.70 11.57
C CYS A 10 -9.44 -9.31 11.49
N ASP A 11 -10.37 -8.82 12.31
CA ASP A 11 -11.75 -9.28 12.29
C ASP A 11 -12.44 -8.87 10.98
N ALA A 12 -12.19 -7.64 10.50
CA ALA A 12 -12.71 -7.19 9.23
C ALA A 12 -12.23 -8.05 8.06
N VAL A 13 -10.94 -8.42 8.02
CA VAL A 13 -10.40 -9.34 7.00
C VAL A 13 -11.11 -10.69 7.07
N ARG A 14 -11.16 -11.30 8.25
CA ARG A 14 -11.81 -12.62 8.44
C ARG A 14 -13.29 -12.65 8.06
N GLU A 15 -14.01 -11.56 8.32
CA GLU A 15 -15.42 -11.46 7.96
C GLU A 15 -15.59 -11.25 6.45
N PHE A 16 -14.75 -10.42 5.85
CA PHE A 16 -14.78 -10.18 4.42
C PHE A 16 -14.50 -11.45 3.61
N GLU A 17 -13.56 -12.30 4.07
CA GLU A 17 -13.24 -13.58 3.46
C GLU A 17 -14.38 -14.61 3.49
N LYS A 18 -15.39 -14.43 4.36
CA LYS A 18 -16.55 -15.31 4.43
C LYS A 18 -17.59 -15.06 3.34
N HIS A 19 -17.53 -13.92 2.66
CA HIS A 19 -18.45 -13.63 1.58
C HIS A 19 -18.18 -14.55 0.39
N VAL A 20 -19.23 -15.17 -0.15
CA VAL A 20 -19.14 -16.18 -1.20
C VAL A 20 -18.50 -15.67 -2.50
N ASP A 21 -18.63 -14.38 -2.77
CA ASP A 21 -18.12 -13.75 -3.98
C ASP A 21 -16.65 -13.32 -3.86
N ILE A 22 -16.02 -13.51 -2.69
CA ILE A 22 -14.63 -13.14 -2.44
C ILE A 22 -13.71 -14.33 -2.64
N SER A 23 -12.85 -14.22 -3.65
CA SER A 23 -11.87 -15.27 -4.00
C SER A 23 -10.50 -15.03 -3.41
N THR A 24 -10.11 -13.77 -3.19
CA THR A 24 -8.81 -13.39 -2.62
C THR A 24 -8.71 -13.83 -1.15
N ARG A 25 -7.49 -14.14 -0.75
CA ARG A 25 -7.14 -14.38 0.67
C ARG A 25 -5.92 -13.54 1.01
N TRP A 26 -5.85 -13.15 2.29
CA TRP A 26 -4.81 -12.26 2.78
C TRP A 26 -4.07 -12.92 3.95
N LYS A 27 -2.76 -12.74 3.99
CA LYS A 27 -1.97 -13.03 5.18
C LYS A 27 -2.33 -12.06 6.30
N LYS A 28 -1.85 -12.34 7.50
CA LYS A 28 -2.07 -11.46 8.66
C LYS A 28 -1.67 -10.01 8.33
N PRO A 29 -2.57 -9.04 8.53
CA PRO A 29 -2.24 -7.63 8.34
C PRO A 29 -1.07 -7.17 9.20
N LEU A 30 -0.23 -6.28 8.64
CA LEU A 30 0.75 -5.52 9.41
C LEU A 30 0.15 -4.14 9.73
N VAL A 31 0.35 -3.65 10.94
CA VAL A 31 -0.17 -2.35 11.39
C VAL A 31 0.96 -1.51 11.96
N ALA A 32 0.98 -0.22 11.63
CA ALA A 32 1.94 0.73 12.16
C ALA A 32 1.27 2.10 12.40
N TYR A 33 1.96 2.93 13.17
CA TYR A 33 1.44 4.19 13.68
C TYR A 33 2.46 5.29 13.45
N ALA A 34 2.02 6.44 12.92
CA ALA A 34 2.83 7.65 12.83
C ALA A 34 2.30 8.72 13.78
N ASP A 35 3.18 9.54 14.30
CA ASP A 35 2.81 10.83 14.89
C ASP A 35 2.29 11.76 13.78
N ALA A 36 1.11 12.35 13.93
CA ALA A 36 0.56 13.28 12.95
C ALA A 36 1.40 14.53 12.76
N SER A 37 2.26 14.87 13.72
CA SER A 37 3.18 16.01 13.67
C SER A 37 4.57 15.66 13.11
N ASP A 38 4.81 14.42 12.69
CA ASP A 38 6.12 14.02 12.13
C ASP A 38 6.48 14.94 10.96
N PRO A 39 7.67 15.60 11.01
CA PRO A 39 8.08 16.58 10.00
C PRO A 39 8.18 16.01 8.59
N MET A 40 8.27 14.69 8.43
CA MET A 40 8.28 14.06 7.12
C MET A 40 6.97 14.24 6.36
N PHE A 41 5.82 14.46 7.02
CA PHE A 41 4.59 14.76 6.30
C PHE A 41 4.69 16.05 5.47
N LYS A 42 5.40 17.08 5.97
CA LYS A 42 5.65 18.32 5.23
C LYS A 42 6.55 18.11 4.01
N ILE A 43 7.50 17.17 4.10
CA ILE A 43 8.41 16.84 2.99
C ILE A 43 7.65 16.22 1.81
N LEU A 44 6.48 15.61 2.05
CA LEU A 44 5.69 14.98 0.99
C LEU A 44 5.22 15.98 -0.08
N LYS A 45 5.08 17.26 0.24
CA LYS A 45 4.81 18.32 -0.74
C LYS A 45 5.96 18.52 -1.74
N GLN A 46 7.17 18.11 -1.40
CA GLN A 46 8.35 18.19 -2.27
C GLN A 46 8.58 16.88 -3.05
N VAL A 47 8.40 15.73 -2.41
CA VAL A 47 8.79 14.42 -2.97
C VAL A 47 7.64 13.65 -3.61
N ALA A 48 6.40 13.87 -3.17
CA ALA A 48 5.23 13.19 -3.71
C ALA A 48 4.43 14.10 -4.65
N ASP A 49 3.73 15.08 -4.12
CA ASP A 49 2.94 16.04 -4.88
C ASP A 49 2.89 17.39 -4.15
N PRO A 50 2.99 18.55 -4.82
CA PRO A 50 2.92 19.88 -4.17
C PRO A 50 1.63 20.10 -3.37
N ASP A 51 0.53 19.46 -3.79
CA ASP A 51 -0.78 19.52 -3.14
C ASP A 51 -1.00 18.39 -2.14
N HIS A 52 0.08 17.68 -1.74
CA HIS A 52 -0.05 16.57 -0.79
C HIS A 52 -0.59 17.06 0.55
N TYR A 53 -1.68 16.42 1.01
CA TYR A 53 -2.27 16.71 2.31
C TYR A 53 -1.31 16.34 3.46
N GLU A 54 -1.41 17.09 4.54
CA GLU A 54 -0.87 16.72 5.84
C GLU A 54 -1.98 16.08 6.71
N PRO A 55 -1.67 15.34 7.78
CA PRO A 55 -2.70 14.75 8.63
C PRO A 55 -3.73 15.75 9.17
N PHE A 56 -3.30 16.99 9.45
CA PHE A 56 -4.16 18.06 9.96
C PHE A 56 -5.13 18.61 8.91
N ASP A 57 -4.85 18.45 7.62
CA ASP A 57 -5.77 18.82 6.53
C ASP A 57 -6.95 17.84 6.45
N ILE A 58 -6.75 16.58 6.90
CA ILE A 58 -7.77 15.53 6.92
C ILE A 58 -8.55 15.57 8.23
N ASN A 59 -7.85 15.67 9.36
CA ASN A 59 -8.43 15.77 10.70
C ASN A 59 -7.70 16.87 11.49
N PRO A 60 -8.32 18.03 11.72
CA PRO A 60 -7.69 19.14 12.44
C PRO A 60 -7.20 18.78 13.85
N ASP A 61 -7.82 17.77 14.48
CA ASP A 61 -7.46 17.29 15.83
C ASP A 61 -6.46 16.11 15.78
N ALA A 62 -5.86 15.82 14.62
CA ALA A 62 -4.99 14.66 14.42
C ALA A 62 -3.87 14.58 15.46
N LYS A 63 -3.67 13.39 16.01
CA LYS A 63 -2.53 13.03 16.85
C LYS A 63 -1.73 11.87 16.25
N SER A 64 -2.44 10.97 15.55
CA SER A 64 -1.79 9.82 14.93
C SER A 64 -2.39 9.48 13.58
N VAL A 65 -1.57 8.83 12.75
CA VAL A 65 -2.02 8.14 11.54
C VAL A 65 -1.87 6.64 11.78
N ILE A 66 -2.97 5.90 11.63
CA ILE A 66 -2.97 4.44 11.68
C ILE A 66 -2.86 3.96 10.24
N THR A 67 -1.86 3.17 9.93
CA THR A 67 -1.68 2.56 8.62
C THR A 67 -1.57 1.05 8.73
N TYR A 68 -2.00 0.35 7.69
CA TYR A 68 -1.91 -1.09 7.64
C TYR A 68 -1.59 -1.57 6.23
N PHE A 69 -0.96 -2.74 6.16
CA PHE A 69 -0.67 -3.47 4.93
C PHE A 69 -1.41 -4.79 4.94
N LEU A 70 -2.07 -5.10 3.83
CA LEU A 70 -2.79 -6.34 3.58
C LEU A 70 -1.97 -7.18 2.59
N PRO A 71 -1.08 -8.05 3.07
CA PRO A 71 -0.27 -8.89 2.18
C PRO A 71 -1.16 -9.93 1.50
N PHE A 72 -0.95 -10.15 0.22
CA PHE A 72 -1.62 -11.22 -0.51
C PHE A 72 -1.07 -12.59 -0.11
N GLU A 73 -1.92 -13.62 -0.15
CA GLU A 73 -1.45 -15.00 -0.08
C GLU A 73 -0.55 -15.34 -1.27
N ASP A 74 0.39 -16.28 -1.07
CA ASP A 74 1.45 -16.57 -2.04
C ASP A 74 0.92 -16.99 -3.39
N TRP A 75 -0.16 -17.76 -3.46
CA TRP A 75 -0.78 -18.19 -4.71
C TRP A 75 -1.28 -17.03 -5.58
N VAL A 76 -1.71 -15.91 -4.98
CA VAL A 76 -2.09 -14.68 -5.73
C VAL A 76 -0.85 -14.10 -6.41
N VAL A 77 0.26 -14.04 -5.68
CA VAL A 77 1.53 -13.52 -6.18
C VAL A 77 2.08 -14.42 -7.29
N GLU A 78 2.05 -15.73 -7.07
CA GLU A 78 2.48 -16.75 -8.03
C GLU A 78 1.68 -16.70 -9.31
N SER A 79 0.35 -16.50 -9.24
CA SER A 79 -0.52 -16.39 -10.41
C SER A 79 -0.10 -15.29 -11.37
N ASN A 80 0.55 -14.24 -10.86
CA ASN A 80 0.98 -13.09 -11.66
C ASN A 80 2.49 -13.09 -11.96
N THR A 81 3.21 -14.15 -11.58
CA THR A 81 4.66 -14.26 -11.81
C THR A 81 4.94 -14.67 -13.25
N GLY A 82 5.97 -14.05 -13.85
CA GLY A 82 6.35 -14.28 -15.24
C GLY A 82 5.34 -13.78 -16.28
N GLY A 83 5.68 -13.93 -17.56
CA GLY A 83 4.87 -13.44 -18.68
C GLY A 83 4.67 -11.92 -18.70
N THR A 84 3.96 -11.44 -19.68
CA THR A 84 3.72 -10.00 -19.88
C THR A 84 2.31 -9.56 -19.47
N GLU A 85 1.39 -10.50 -19.31
CA GLU A 85 0.00 -10.19 -19.01
C GLU A 85 -0.31 -10.27 -17.50
N CYS A 86 -1.15 -9.35 -17.04
CA CYS A 86 -1.70 -9.40 -15.68
C CYS A 86 -2.64 -10.61 -15.55
N SER A 87 -2.50 -11.40 -14.49
CA SER A 87 -3.40 -12.52 -14.22
C SER A 87 -4.79 -12.04 -13.76
N ARG A 88 -5.78 -12.91 -13.96
CA ARG A 88 -7.14 -12.65 -13.49
C ARG A 88 -7.21 -12.60 -11.96
N GLU A 89 -6.48 -13.47 -11.30
CA GLU A 89 -6.38 -13.57 -9.85
C GLU A 89 -5.80 -12.31 -9.22
N TRP A 90 -4.75 -11.75 -9.85
CA TRP A 90 -4.18 -10.47 -9.42
C TRP A 90 -5.14 -9.30 -9.63
N ALA A 91 -5.89 -9.30 -10.73
CA ALA A 91 -6.92 -8.28 -10.98
C ALA A 91 -8.06 -8.35 -9.94
N LEU A 92 -8.53 -9.55 -9.60
CA LEU A 92 -9.50 -9.76 -8.54
C LEU A 92 -8.96 -9.32 -7.19
N ALA A 93 -7.73 -9.72 -6.84
CA ALA A 93 -7.09 -9.31 -5.59
C ALA A 93 -6.97 -7.78 -5.48
N TYR A 94 -6.69 -7.08 -6.59
CA TYR A 94 -6.69 -5.62 -6.62
C TYR A 94 -8.07 -5.03 -6.26
N ILE A 95 -9.14 -5.52 -6.91
CA ILE A 95 -10.52 -5.04 -6.72
C ILE A 95 -11.01 -5.34 -5.31
N GLU A 96 -10.94 -6.61 -4.91
CA GLU A 96 -11.45 -7.10 -3.63
C GLU A 96 -10.72 -6.45 -2.45
N THR A 97 -9.41 -6.24 -2.57
CA THR A 97 -8.65 -5.56 -1.50
C THR A 97 -8.97 -4.07 -1.40
N ASN A 98 -9.30 -3.38 -2.50
CA ASN A 98 -9.78 -2.01 -2.41
C ASN A 98 -11.10 -1.92 -1.64
N ASN A 99 -12.01 -2.86 -1.88
CA ASN A 99 -13.27 -2.95 -1.16
C ASN A 99 -13.04 -3.29 0.32
N LEU A 100 -12.14 -4.22 0.60
CA LEU A 100 -11.74 -4.57 1.97
C LEU A 100 -11.12 -3.37 2.71
N ILE A 101 -10.24 -2.59 2.08
CA ILE A 101 -9.66 -1.37 2.66
C ILE A 101 -10.77 -0.37 3.03
N SER A 102 -11.76 -0.20 2.16
CA SER A 102 -12.91 0.67 2.49
C SER A 102 -13.65 0.17 3.72
N ALA A 103 -13.96 -1.12 3.77
CA ALA A 103 -14.65 -1.74 4.90
C ALA A 103 -13.85 -1.65 6.22
N ILE A 104 -12.53 -1.87 6.16
CA ILE A 104 -11.64 -1.73 7.33
C ILE A 104 -11.64 -0.27 7.82
N ASN A 105 -11.46 0.69 6.91
CA ASN A 105 -11.44 2.10 7.27
C ASN A 105 -12.76 2.53 7.92
N ASP A 106 -13.90 2.12 7.36
CA ASP A 106 -15.22 2.45 7.92
C ASP A 106 -15.41 1.86 9.33
N ARG A 107 -14.95 0.62 9.56
CA ARG A 107 -14.98 0.00 10.89
C ARG A 107 -14.06 0.68 11.89
N LEU A 108 -12.84 1.04 11.47
CA LEU A 108 -11.90 1.78 12.33
C LEU A 108 -12.46 3.13 12.72
N ILE A 109 -13.04 3.87 11.76
CA ILE A 109 -13.66 5.17 11.99
C ILE A 109 -14.81 5.03 12.99
N LEU A 110 -15.70 4.07 12.79
CA LEU A 110 -16.82 3.81 13.70
C LEU A 110 -16.32 3.46 15.11
N PHE A 111 -15.43 2.46 15.23
CA PHE A 111 -14.88 1.99 16.50
C PHE A 111 -14.20 3.11 17.30
N LEU A 112 -13.39 3.94 16.63
CA LEU A 112 -12.63 5.00 17.28
C LEU A 112 -13.54 6.19 17.63
N ASN A 113 -14.49 6.56 16.77
CA ASN A 113 -15.44 7.63 17.04
C ASN A 113 -16.36 7.26 18.21
N ASP A 114 -16.85 6.03 18.28
CA ASP A 114 -17.65 5.52 19.42
C ASP A 114 -16.84 5.49 20.72
N SER A 115 -15.51 5.38 20.61
CA SER A 115 -14.57 5.49 21.75
C SER A 115 -14.17 6.93 22.10
N GLY A 116 -14.78 7.95 21.45
CA GLY A 116 -14.54 9.37 21.69
C GLY A 116 -13.33 9.96 20.94
N TRP A 117 -12.78 9.25 19.96
CA TRP A 117 -11.61 9.70 19.18
C TRP A 117 -12.03 10.05 17.75
N ARG A 118 -12.08 11.34 17.43
CA ARG A 118 -12.37 11.78 16.06
C ARG A 118 -11.41 11.13 15.08
N THR A 119 -11.97 10.38 14.13
CA THR A 119 -11.20 9.62 13.14
C THR A 119 -11.80 9.82 11.76
N GLU A 120 -10.94 10.09 10.78
CA GLU A 120 -11.33 10.42 9.42
C GLU A 120 -10.40 9.75 8.40
N LYS A 121 -10.84 9.69 7.15
CA LYS A 121 -10.06 9.28 5.97
C LYS A 121 -10.24 10.29 4.85
N LEU A 122 -9.25 10.42 3.97
CA LEU A 122 -9.45 11.16 2.74
C LEU A 122 -10.42 10.39 1.82
N PRO A 123 -11.45 11.03 1.26
CA PRO A 123 -12.30 10.41 0.25
C PRO A 123 -11.49 9.96 -0.98
N LYS A 124 -11.78 8.76 -1.50
CA LYS A 124 -11.05 8.15 -2.61
C LYS A 124 -11.04 9.05 -3.85
N GLU A 125 -12.14 9.72 -4.12
CA GLU A 125 -12.36 10.59 -5.27
C GLU A 125 -11.46 11.83 -5.27
N GLN A 126 -11.00 12.23 -4.08
CA GLN A 126 -10.13 13.40 -3.89
C GLN A 126 -8.64 13.04 -3.91
N ASN A 127 -8.30 11.75 -4.00
CA ASN A 127 -6.91 11.29 -3.79
C ASN A 127 -6.04 11.27 -5.05
N MET A 128 -6.53 11.64 -6.22
CA MET A 128 -5.76 11.56 -7.46
C MET A 128 -5.76 12.89 -8.21
N ASN A 129 -4.56 13.38 -8.50
CA ASN A 129 -4.37 14.41 -9.52
C ASN A 129 -4.27 13.71 -10.89
N HIS A 130 -5.27 13.92 -11.75
CA HIS A 130 -5.38 13.22 -13.03
C HIS A 130 -4.38 13.71 -14.08
N ASP A 131 -3.89 14.94 -13.96
CA ASP A 131 -2.92 15.52 -14.88
C ASP A 131 -1.50 15.01 -14.61
N THR A 132 -1.16 14.85 -13.34
CA THR A 132 0.18 14.40 -12.90
C THR A 132 0.23 12.90 -12.58
N LEU A 133 -0.91 12.22 -12.49
CA LEU A 133 -1.07 10.84 -12.04
C LEU A 133 -0.43 10.60 -10.66
N LYS A 134 -0.43 11.62 -9.80
CA LYS A 134 0.08 11.56 -8.44
C LYS A 134 -1.06 11.55 -7.43
N SER A 135 -0.84 10.90 -6.31
CA SER A 135 -1.76 10.94 -5.18
C SER A 135 -1.45 12.14 -4.30
N VAL A 136 -2.48 12.89 -3.93
CA VAL A 136 -2.39 13.98 -2.94
C VAL A 136 -2.44 13.46 -1.49
N TRP A 137 -2.66 12.16 -1.31
CA TRP A 137 -2.48 11.43 -0.06
C TRP A 137 -1.93 10.04 -0.36
N SER A 138 -0.61 9.93 -0.41
CA SER A 138 0.08 8.72 -0.85
C SER A 138 0.18 7.68 0.28
N ASN A 139 -0.66 6.65 0.25
CA ASN A 139 -0.64 5.55 1.23
C ASN A 139 0.76 4.95 1.42
N ARG A 140 1.57 4.86 0.36
CA ARG A 140 2.94 4.32 0.44
C ARG A 140 3.87 5.21 1.27
N HIS A 141 3.83 6.53 1.03
CA HIS A 141 4.66 7.47 1.79
C HIS A 141 4.19 7.58 3.25
N VAL A 142 2.88 7.63 3.47
CA VAL A 142 2.30 7.61 4.83
C VAL A 142 2.73 6.36 5.59
N SER A 143 2.70 5.19 4.94
CA SER A 143 3.11 3.93 5.54
C SER A 143 4.63 3.85 5.79
N TYR A 144 5.44 4.49 4.94
CA TYR A 144 6.88 4.65 5.17
C TYR A 144 7.14 5.51 6.42
N ILE A 145 6.45 6.64 6.55
CA ILE A 145 6.57 7.53 7.73
C ILE A 145 6.18 6.76 8.99
N ALA A 146 5.14 5.95 8.93
CA ALA A 146 4.69 5.13 10.04
C ALA A 146 5.57 3.91 10.35
N GLY A 147 6.59 3.62 9.55
CA GLY A 147 7.54 2.55 9.84
C GLY A 147 7.15 1.15 9.36
N LEU A 148 6.18 1.03 8.44
CA LEU A 148 5.79 -0.29 7.88
C LEU A 148 6.87 -0.94 7.00
N GLY A 149 7.84 -0.18 6.50
CA GLY A 149 8.90 -0.71 5.64
C GLY A 149 9.69 0.37 4.93
N THR A 150 10.44 0.00 3.90
CA THR A 150 11.26 0.91 3.08
C THR A 150 10.90 0.82 1.60
N PHE A 151 11.20 1.88 0.84
CA PHE A 151 10.90 1.90 -0.59
C PHE A 151 11.85 1.05 -1.42
N GLY A 152 11.31 0.18 -2.26
CA GLY A 152 12.05 -0.43 -3.37
C GLY A 152 12.32 0.56 -4.51
N ILE A 153 13.26 0.22 -5.41
CA ILE A 153 13.50 0.99 -6.64
C ILE A 153 12.29 0.94 -7.61
N ASN A 154 11.37 0.00 -7.42
CA ASN A 154 10.08 -0.11 -8.11
C ASN A 154 9.00 0.84 -7.55
N ASN A 155 9.37 1.77 -6.67
CA ASN A 155 8.46 2.70 -5.98
C ASN A 155 7.38 2.03 -5.12
N MET A 156 7.54 0.77 -4.75
CA MET A 156 6.66 0.08 -3.82
C MET A 156 7.28 0.00 -2.43
N LEU A 157 6.43 -0.03 -1.41
CA LEU A 157 6.88 -0.23 -0.04
C LEU A 157 7.14 -1.72 0.19
N ILE A 158 8.35 -2.06 0.59
CA ILE A 158 8.73 -3.41 1.02
C ILE A 158 8.55 -3.46 2.53
N THR A 159 7.66 -4.33 2.98
CA THR A 159 7.39 -4.59 4.40
C THR A 159 8.09 -5.87 4.86
N GLU A 160 7.95 -6.25 6.13
CA GLU A 160 8.40 -7.57 6.61
C GLU A 160 7.75 -8.74 5.82
N ASN A 161 6.52 -8.54 5.31
CA ASN A 161 5.78 -9.50 4.48
C ASN A 161 5.89 -9.17 2.98
N GLY A 162 6.99 -8.56 2.55
CA GLY A 162 7.23 -8.20 1.16
C GLY A 162 6.43 -6.99 0.68
N CYS A 163 6.29 -6.86 -0.64
CA CYS A 163 5.63 -5.71 -1.27
C CYS A 163 4.32 -6.06 -2.00
N CYS A 164 3.97 -7.35 -2.13
CA CYS A 164 2.74 -7.77 -2.79
C CYS A 164 1.55 -7.71 -1.84
N GLY A 165 0.79 -6.64 -1.94
CA GLY A 165 -0.36 -6.34 -1.11
C GLY A 165 -0.81 -4.91 -1.32
N ARG A 166 -1.68 -4.43 -0.42
CA ARG A 166 -2.18 -3.05 -0.49
C ARG A 166 -2.19 -2.39 0.87
N LEU A 167 -2.17 -1.08 0.85
CA LEU A 167 -2.05 -0.21 2.02
C LEU A 167 -3.34 0.56 2.23
N GLY A 168 -3.77 0.65 3.49
CA GLY A 168 -4.85 1.54 3.93
C GLY A 168 -4.41 2.35 5.14
N ASN A 169 -5.11 3.45 5.40
CA ASN A 169 -4.87 4.28 6.58
C ASN A 169 -6.10 5.12 6.96
N VAL A 170 -6.09 5.57 8.21
CA VAL A 170 -7.00 6.58 8.76
C VAL A 170 -6.22 7.55 9.65
N VAL A 171 -6.74 8.76 9.80
CA VAL A 171 -6.17 9.82 10.64
C VAL A 171 -7.05 10.00 11.87
N THR A 172 -6.46 9.98 13.08
CA THR A 172 -7.21 9.99 14.33
C THR A 172 -6.67 11.01 15.34
N SER A 173 -7.56 11.52 16.18
CA SER A 173 -7.21 12.33 17.36
C SER A 173 -6.67 11.49 18.53
N LEU A 174 -6.73 10.15 18.44
CA LEU A 174 -6.16 9.25 19.44
C LEU A 174 -4.64 9.37 19.45
N PRO A 175 -3.99 9.72 20.57
CA PRO A 175 -2.53 9.68 20.66
C PRO A 175 -2.06 8.21 20.79
N LEU A 176 -1.27 7.78 19.82
CA LEU A 176 -0.65 6.45 19.78
C LEU A 176 0.87 6.60 19.72
N GLU A 177 1.58 5.77 20.47
CA GLU A 177 3.05 5.70 20.37
C GLU A 177 3.44 5.30 18.94
N PRO A 178 4.27 6.10 18.24
CA PRO A 178 4.69 5.80 16.87
C PRO A 178 5.47 4.48 16.79
N THR A 179 5.33 3.80 15.67
CA THR A 179 6.14 2.62 15.35
C THR A 179 7.54 3.07 14.94
N LYS A 180 8.57 2.43 15.45
CA LYS A 180 9.95 2.72 15.05
C LYS A 180 10.15 2.36 13.57
N ARG A 181 10.65 3.31 12.79
CA ARG A 181 11.02 3.07 11.39
C ARG A 181 12.20 2.09 11.29
N PRO A 182 12.26 1.27 10.23
CA PRO A 182 13.45 0.48 9.92
C PRO A 182 14.72 1.35 9.88
N ASP A 183 15.81 0.84 10.35
CA ASP A 183 17.13 1.50 10.39
C ASP A 183 18.00 1.16 9.18
N HIS A 184 17.53 0.28 8.31
CA HIS A 184 18.21 -0.14 7.10
C HIS A 184 17.21 -0.33 5.93
N GLU A 185 17.74 -0.28 4.70
CA GLU A 185 16.95 -0.50 3.48
C GLU A 185 16.60 -1.98 3.31
N TYR A 186 15.35 -2.25 2.89
CA TYR A 186 14.90 -3.62 2.58
C TYR A 186 15.14 -3.97 1.11
N CYS A 187 15.33 -2.97 0.25
CA CYS A 187 15.63 -3.20 -1.16
C CYS A 187 17.11 -3.58 -1.36
N LEU A 188 17.40 -4.79 -1.82
CA LEU A 188 18.77 -5.24 -2.07
C LEU A 188 19.52 -4.35 -3.06
N LYS A 189 18.83 -3.77 -4.06
CA LYS A 189 19.47 -2.81 -4.98
C LYS A 189 19.99 -1.57 -4.27
N LYS A 190 19.24 -1.07 -3.27
CA LYS A 190 19.66 0.09 -2.47
C LYS A 190 20.67 -0.28 -1.38
N LEU A 191 20.55 -1.50 -0.83
CA LEU A 191 21.37 -1.98 0.27
C LEU A 191 22.82 -2.28 -0.19
N ASP A 192 22.97 -3.05 -1.27
CA ASP A 192 24.24 -3.61 -1.72
C ASP A 192 24.43 -3.66 -3.25
N GLY A 193 23.42 -3.26 -4.02
CA GLY A 193 23.45 -3.27 -5.48
C GLY A 193 23.14 -4.62 -6.14
N SER A 194 22.90 -5.68 -5.37
CA SER A 194 22.82 -7.07 -5.85
C SER A 194 21.57 -7.43 -6.65
N CYS A 195 20.54 -6.58 -6.67
CA CYS A 195 19.27 -6.88 -7.32
C CYS A 195 18.87 -5.76 -8.31
N GLY A 196 18.06 -6.12 -9.31
CA GLY A 196 17.50 -5.23 -10.33
C GLY A 196 16.28 -5.83 -11.02
N ILE A 197 15.87 -7.04 -10.59
CA ILE A 197 14.86 -7.88 -11.26
C ILE A 197 13.53 -7.13 -11.52
N CYS A 198 13.12 -6.21 -10.66
CA CYS A 198 11.90 -5.42 -10.88
C CYS A 198 12.00 -4.48 -12.09
N VAL A 199 13.21 -4.01 -12.42
CA VAL A 199 13.48 -3.22 -13.64
C VAL A 199 13.35 -4.12 -14.85
N ASP A 200 14.02 -5.27 -14.83
CA ASP A 200 14.00 -6.25 -15.93
C ASP A 200 12.60 -6.78 -16.21
N ASN A 201 11.78 -6.93 -15.17
CA ASN A 201 10.38 -7.39 -15.29
C ASN A 201 9.41 -6.30 -15.78
N CYS A 202 9.82 -5.04 -15.87
CA CYS A 202 8.95 -3.96 -16.32
C CYS A 202 8.83 -3.98 -17.84
N MET A 203 7.73 -4.54 -18.35
CA MET A 203 7.46 -4.74 -19.78
C MET A 203 7.46 -3.47 -20.63
N VAL A 204 7.42 -2.29 -20.03
CA VAL A 204 7.43 -0.99 -20.73
C VAL A 204 8.63 -0.11 -20.33
N GLY A 205 9.62 -0.67 -19.62
CA GLY A 205 10.83 0.05 -19.21
C GLY A 205 10.57 1.25 -18.29
N ALA A 206 9.41 1.28 -17.62
CA ALA A 206 9.03 2.43 -16.79
C ALA A 206 9.91 2.65 -15.55
N LEU A 207 10.89 1.76 -15.30
CA LEU A 207 11.83 1.83 -14.19
C LEU A 207 13.29 2.04 -14.63
N ASP A 208 13.57 2.15 -15.93
CA ASP A 208 14.94 2.15 -16.47
C ASP A 208 15.73 3.42 -16.09
N ASN A 209 15.11 4.57 -16.16
CA ASN A 209 15.72 5.88 -15.91
C ASN A 209 14.90 6.73 -14.95
N GLY A 210 14.55 6.17 -13.80
CA GLY A 210 13.56 6.75 -12.89
C GLY A 210 12.19 6.14 -13.11
N PHE A 211 11.13 6.75 -12.58
CA PHE A 211 9.78 6.20 -12.72
C PHE A 211 8.96 6.95 -13.77
N ASP A 212 8.80 6.35 -14.95
CA ASP A 212 7.82 6.78 -15.95
C ASP A 212 6.41 6.31 -15.55
N ARG A 213 5.68 7.21 -14.88
CA ARG A 213 4.31 6.90 -14.44
C ARG A 213 3.29 6.90 -15.56
N PHE A 214 3.55 7.64 -16.65
CA PHE A 214 2.63 7.69 -17.79
C PHE A 214 2.68 6.38 -18.57
N GLY A 215 3.86 5.89 -18.95
CA GLY A 215 4.02 4.59 -19.59
C GLY A 215 3.50 3.45 -18.70
N CYS A 216 3.75 3.51 -17.39
CA CYS A 216 3.16 2.56 -16.45
C CYS A 216 1.63 2.62 -16.47
N ASN A 217 1.03 3.83 -16.44
CA ASN A 217 -0.43 4.01 -16.41
C ASN A 217 -1.12 3.53 -17.69
N GLU A 218 -0.47 3.57 -18.85
CA GLU A 218 -1.00 3.00 -20.09
C GLU A 218 -1.29 1.50 -19.93
N VAL A 219 -0.33 0.76 -19.35
CA VAL A 219 -0.52 -0.68 -19.05
C VAL A 219 -1.65 -0.91 -18.06
N LEU A 220 -1.75 -0.08 -17.02
CA LEU A 220 -2.85 -0.17 -16.06
C LEU A 220 -4.21 0.08 -16.72
N THR A 221 -4.26 0.99 -17.68
CA THR A 221 -5.48 1.32 -18.43
C THR A 221 -5.90 0.17 -19.34
N VAL A 222 -4.95 -0.45 -20.05
CA VAL A 222 -5.20 -1.64 -20.90
C VAL A 222 -5.73 -2.80 -20.04
N ASN A 223 -5.10 -3.08 -18.91
CA ASN A 223 -5.55 -4.12 -17.99
C ASN A 223 -6.93 -3.80 -17.39
N GLY A 224 -7.19 -2.54 -17.03
CA GLY A 224 -8.50 -2.10 -16.58
C GLY A 224 -9.61 -2.34 -17.61
N ALA A 225 -9.32 -2.11 -18.89
CA ALA A 225 -10.25 -2.42 -20.00
C ALA A 225 -10.45 -3.92 -20.17
N ARG A 226 -9.37 -4.72 -20.10
CA ARG A 226 -9.41 -6.19 -20.20
C ARG A 226 -10.27 -6.82 -19.10
N PHE A 227 -10.16 -6.35 -17.88
CA PHE A 227 -10.87 -6.89 -16.72
C PHE A 227 -12.14 -6.13 -16.35
N ARG A 228 -12.67 -5.28 -17.24
CA ARG A 228 -13.88 -4.47 -16.98
C ARG A 228 -15.05 -5.27 -16.45
N GLY A 229 -15.21 -6.52 -16.90
CA GLY A 229 -16.25 -7.43 -16.41
C GLY A 229 -16.10 -7.87 -14.95
N LEU A 230 -14.91 -7.68 -14.33
CA LEU A 230 -14.67 -7.98 -12.92
C LEU A 230 -14.83 -6.73 -12.03
N GLY A 231 -14.73 -5.53 -12.61
CA GLY A 231 -14.73 -4.26 -11.91
C GLY A 231 -13.57 -3.34 -12.32
N GLU A 232 -13.23 -2.35 -11.51
CA GLU A 232 -12.15 -1.40 -11.78
C GLU A 232 -10.78 -2.02 -11.42
N ALA A 233 -10.11 -2.64 -12.39
CA ALA A 233 -8.84 -3.36 -12.24
C ALA A 233 -7.65 -2.64 -12.86
N LYS A 234 -7.36 -1.38 -12.47
CA LYS A 234 -6.16 -0.66 -12.91
C LYS A 234 -4.91 -1.22 -12.20
N CYS A 235 -4.44 -2.38 -12.63
CA CYS A 235 -3.31 -3.10 -12.02
C CYS A 235 -2.43 -3.77 -13.09
N CYS A 236 -1.18 -4.08 -12.71
CA CYS A 236 -0.22 -4.85 -13.51
C CYS A 236 0.57 -5.82 -12.60
N GLY A 237 1.39 -5.30 -11.69
CA GLY A 237 2.13 -6.09 -10.69
C GLY A 237 3.38 -6.79 -11.19
N LYS A 238 3.80 -6.66 -12.46
CA LYS A 238 4.97 -7.37 -12.99
C LYS A 238 6.29 -6.97 -12.31
N CYS A 239 6.40 -5.72 -11.88
CA CYS A 239 7.53 -5.25 -11.08
C CYS A 239 7.42 -5.57 -9.58
N LEU A 240 6.46 -6.41 -9.16
CA LEU A 240 6.22 -6.81 -7.78
C LEU A 240 6.33 -8.33 -7.57
N THR A 241 5.99 -9.13 -8.59
CA THR A 241 5.88 -10.58 -8.49
C THR A 241 7.13 -11.29 -9.01
N GLY A 242 7.48 -12.43 -8.40
CA GLY A 242 8.68 -13.18 -8.75
C GLY A 242 9.99 -12.52 -8.30
N LEU A 243 9.95 -11.63 -7.32
CA LEU A 243 11.11 -10.91 -6.79
C LEU A 243 11.49 -11.44 -5.40
N PRO A 244 12.74 -11.25 -4.96
CA PRO A 244 13.14 -11.55 -3.57
C PRO A 244 12.30 -10.81 -2.52
N CYS A 245 11.76 -9.62 -2.88
CA CYS A 245 10.93 -8.80 -2.01
C CYS A 245 9.42 -8.95 -2.24
N SER A 246 8.96 -9.94 -3.03
CA SER A 246 7.53 -10.10 -3.34
C SER A 246 6.68 -10.40 -2.12
N ILE A 247 7.07 -11.42 -1.33
CA ILE A 247 6.26 -12.01 -0.25
C ILE A 247 6.93 -11.98 1.13
N ILE A 248 8.17 -11.54 1.19
CA ILE A 248 8.97 -11.42 2.41
C ILE A 248 9.99 -10.29 2.26
N LYS A 249 10.44 -9.72 3.37
CA LYS A 249 11.61 -8.86 3.39
C LYS A 249 12.84 -9.66 2.97
N PRO A 250 13.57 -9.26 1.92
CA PRO A 250 14.77 -9.98 1.52
C PRO A 250 15.87 -9.83 2.57
N VAL A 251 16.64 -10.88 2.74
CA VAL A 251 17.85 -10.88 3.59
C VAL A 251 19.06 -10.76 2.67
N ALA A 252 19.96 -9.83 2.95
CA ALA A 252 21.23 -9.76 2.24
C ALA A 252 21.97 -11.11 2.41
N LEU A 253 22.43 -11.68 1.31
CA LEU A 253 23.28 -12.86 1.39
C LEU A 253 24.56 -12.41 2.08
N SER A 254 24.85 -12.99 3.25
CA SER A 254 26.16 -12.80 3.90
C SER A 254 27.24 -13.29 2.94
N VAL A 255 28.03 -12.35 2.41
CA VAL A 255 29.21 -12.65 1.62
C VAL A 255 30.35 -13.06 2.56
#